data_d121de7085eb2a3cf1c10d77f5a03dda
#
_entry.id   d121de7085eb2a3cf1c10d77f5a03dda
#
_cell.length_a   1.000
_cell.length_b   1.000
_cell.length_c   1.000
_cell.angle_alpha   90.00
_cell.angle_beta   90.00
_cell.angle_gamma   90.00
#
_symmetry.space_group_name_H-M   'P 1'
#
loop_
_entity.id
_entity.type
_entity.pdbx_description
1 polymer ?
#
loop_
_entity_poly.entity_id
_entity_poly.type
_entity_poly.pdbx_seq_one_letter_code
_entity_poly.pdbx_strand_id
1 'polypeptide(L)'
;RDSPFPIAILEVDEVDNKFHARFNARQRKYLYRIVNRKSPLTIEKGRAWHVHKDMDVDLMMECISSIEGKHDFTTFRSAHCQSDSPIKTIDSLQITKSEENIYFGFSAKSFLHHQVRSIVGSLKLVGEQSWLVSDFHDALNSKERSKCGAVAPPDGLYLSLIHISEPTRRNS
;
A
#
# COMPACT_ATOMS: atom_id res chain seq x y z
N ARG A 1 -29.90 4.80 10.13
CA ARG A 1 -29.70 6.27 10.06
C ARG A 1 -28.73 6.54 8.95
N ASP A 2 -29.13 7.39 8.03
CA ASP A 2 -28.36 7.70 6.82
C ASP A 2 -27.06 8.44 7.22
N SER A 3 -25.94 7.75 7.07
CA SER A 3 -24.63 8.42 7.17
C SER A 3 -24.47 9.31 5.93
N PRO A 4 -24.02 10.58 6.07
CA PRO A 4 -23.72 11.43 4.92
C PRO A 4 -22.56 10.90 4.07
N PHE A 5 -21.88 9.85 4.54
CA PHE A 5 -20.78 9.15 3.87
C PHE A 5 -21.22 7.75 3.46
N PRO A 6 -20.67 7.17 2.40
CA PRO A 6 -20.95 5.80 1.96
C PRO A 6 -20.30 4.77 2.90
N ILE A 7 -20.80 4.69 4.14
CA ILE A 7 -20.32 3.79 5.18
C ILE A 7 -21.45 2.84 5.56
N ALA A 8 -21.20 1.54 5.49
CA ALA A 8 -22.08 0.50 5.98
C ALA A 8 -21.47 -0.16 7.22
N ILE A 9 -22.22 -0.17 8.33
CA ILE A 9 -21.87 -0.92 9.54
C ILE A 9 -22.55 -2.28 9.42
N LEU A 10 -21.74 -3.34 9.38
CA LEU A 10 -22.25 -4.72 9.24
C LEU A 10 -22.51 -5.37 10.59
N GLU A 11 -21.66 -5.09 11.58
CA GLU A 11 -21.71 -5.70 12.90
C GLU A 11 -21.12 -4.77 13.94
N VAL A 12 -21.62 -4.85 15.19
CA VAL A 12 -21.10 -4.11 16.34
C VAL A 12 -21.04 -5.08 17.53
N ASP A 13 -19.84 -5.25 18.07
CA ASP A 13 -19.58 -6.09 19.23
C ASP A 13 -19.10 -5.26 20.44
N GLU A 14 -19.51 -5.66 21.62
CA GLU A 14 -18.92 -5.13 22.86
C GLU A 14 -17.60 -5.83 23.16
N VAL A 15 -16.55 -5.07 23.44
CA VAL A 15 -15.20 -5.57 23.68
C VAL A 15 -14.65 -5.13 25.03
N ASP A 16 -13.56 -5.77 25.50
CA ASP A 16 -12.87 -5.40 26.73
C ASP A 16 -12.34 -3.96 26.67
N ASN A 17 -12.38 -3.23 27.81
CA ASN A 17 -11.89 -1.84 27.94
C ASN A 17 -10.40 -1.67 27.59
N LYS A 18 -9.61 -2.74 27.58
CA LYS A 18 -8.19 -2.75 27.15
C LYS A 18 -8.02 -2.90 25.65
N PHE A 19 -9.11 -3.20 24.91
CA PHE A 19 -9.04 -3.36 23.47
C PHE A 19 -8.79 -2.02 22.79
N HIS A 20 -7.80 -2.03 21.87
CA HIS A 20 -7.48 -0.85 21.07
C HIS A 20 -7.32 -1.24 19.61
N ALA A 21 -8.28 -0.87 18.76
CA ALA A 21 -8.35 -1.26 17.34
C ALA A 21 -7.07 -0.96 16.55
N ARG A 22 -6.34 0.12 16.87
CA ARG A 22 -5.10 0.49 16.21
C ARG A 22 -3.88 -0.26 16.74
N PHE A 23 -3.74 -0.38 18.07
CA PHE A 23 -2.53 -0.92 18.70
C PHE A 23 -2.55 -2.45 18.81
N ASN A 24 -3.73 -3.04 18.94
CA ASN A 24 -3.88 -4.50 18.96
C ASN A 24 -3.88 -5.13 17.56
N ALA A 25 -3.82 -4.33 16.50
CA ALA A 25 -3.73 -4.85 15.14
C ALA A 25 -2.40 -5.58 14.93
N ARG A 26 -2.50 -6.87 14.56
CA ARG A 26 -1.35 -7.75 14.29
C ARG A 26 -0.86 -7.66 12.86
N GLN A 27 -1.78 -7.45 11.93
CA GLN A 27 -1.49 -7.36 10.51
C GLN A 27 -2.42 -6.36 9.83
N ARG A 28 -1.91 -5.65 8.84
CA ARG A 28 -2.67 -4.78 7.93
C ARG A 28 -2.38 -5.18 6.51
N LYS A 29 -3.42 -5.29 5.71
CA LYS A 29 -3.31 -5.58 4.28
C LYS A 29 -3.83 -4.38 3.50
N TYR A 30 -3.01 -3.89 2.59
CA TYR A 30 -3.39 -2.86 1.63
C TYR A 30 -3.42 -3.45 0.24
N LEU A 31 -4.40 -3.02 -0.53
CA LEU A 31 -4.46 -3.24 -1.97
C LEU A 31 -4.30 -1.90 -2.66
N TYR A 32 -3.43 -1.83 -3.67
CA TYR A 32 -3.36 -0.69 -4.56
C TYR A 32 -3.72 -1.13 -5.98
N ARG A 33 -4.61 -0.39 -6.65
CA ARG A 33 -5.11 -0.71 -7.98
C ARG A 33 -4.68 0.35 -9.00
N ILE A 34 -4.06 -0.11 -10.08
CA ILE A 34 -3.79 0.68 -11.29
C ILE A 34 -4.67 0.14 -12.41
N VAL A 35 -5.23 1.02 -13.23
CA VAL A 35 -5.81 0.67 -14.54
C VAL A 35 -4.85 1.17 -15.61
N ASN A 36 -4.23 0.21 -16.32
CA ASN A 36 -3.19 0.43 -17.30
C ASN A 36 -3.76 0.29 -18.72
N ARG A 37 -4.21 1.39 -19.28
CA ARG A 37 -4.77 1.47 -20.66
C ARG A 37 -4.67 2.89 -21.19
N LYS A 38 -4.76 3.03 -22.54
CA LYS A 38 -4.73 4.34 -23.21
C LYS A 38 -5.98 5.16 -22.98
N SER A 39 -7.16 4.51 -23.00
CA SER A 39 -8.45 5.19 -22.80
C SER A 39 -8.63 5.64 -21.35
N PRO A 40 -9.21 6.84 -21.09
CA PRO A 40 -9.39 7.37 -19.75
C PRO A 40 -10.38 6.53 -18.94
N LEU A 41 -10.31 6.68 -17.60
CA LEU A 41 -11.25 6.05 -16.68
C LEU A 41 -12.64 6.68 -16.78
N THR A 42 -13.66 5.85 -16.67
CA THR A 42 -15.07 6.23 -16.60
C THR A 42 -15.67 5.80 -15.26
N ILE A 43 -16.14 4.56 -15.16
CA ILE A 43 -16.75 3.98 -13.95
C ILE A 43 -15.76 3.87 -12.79
N GLU A 44 -14.48 3.60 -13.10
CA GLU A 44 -13.40 3.47 -12.11
C GLU A 44 -12.81 4.80 -11.65
N LYS A 45 -13.30 5.93 -12.14
CA LYS A 45 -12.81 7.26 -11.72
C LYS A 45 -12.94 7.43 -10.20
N GLY A 46 -11.85 7.82 -9.53
CA GLY A 46 -11.76 7.89 -8.08
C GLY A 46 -11.64 6.52 -7.37
N ARG A 47 -11.46 5.43 -8.13
CA ARG A 47 -11.33 4.06 -7.58
C ARG A 47 -10.09 3.32 -8.06
N ALA A 48 -9.28 3.93 -8.92
CA ALA A 48 -8.04 3.38 -9.42
C ALA A 48 -7.13 4.51 -9.91
N TRP A 49 -5.84 4.25 -9.96
CA TRP A 49 -4.90 5.13 -10.64
C TRP A 49 -4.86 4.81 -12.12
N HIS A 50 -5.15 5.79 -12.97
CA HIS A 50 -5.02 5.64 -14.41
C HIS A 50 -3.57 5.86 -14.85
N VAL A 51 -3.00 4.88 -15.54
CA VAL A 51 -1.69 4.96 -16.16
C VAL A 51 -1.84 4.58 -17.63
N HIS A 52 -1.60 5.55 -18.53
CA HIS A 52 -1.80 5.38 -19.98
C HIS A 52 -0.59 4.75 -20.68
N LYS A 53 0.62 4.89 -20.12
CA LYS A 53 1.84 4.29 -20.65
C LYS A 53 1.88 2.81 -20.26
N ASP A 54 2.22 1.95 -21.22
CA ASP A 54 2.31 0.51 -20.97
C ASP A 54 3.30 0.22 -19.84
N MET A 55 2.95 -0.75 -19.00
CA MET A 55 3.75 -1.14 -17.83
C MET A 55 4.18 -2.60 -17.93
N ASP A 56 5.46 -2.81 -17.77
CA ASP A 56 6.08 -4.12 -17.64
C ASP A 56 5.98 -4.59 -16.19
N VAL A 57 5.10 -5.58 -15.97
CA VAL A 57 4.85 -6.11 -14.61
C VAL A 57 5.99 -7.01 -14.14
N ASP A 58 6.67 -7.69 -15.06
CA ASP A 58 7.76 -8.62 -14.73
C ASP A 58 8.94 -7.84 -14.15
N LEU A 59 9.31 -6.70 -14.72
CA LEU A 59 10.32 -5.81 -14.17
C LEU A 59 9.95 -5.28 -12.77
N MET A 60 8.67 -4.98 -12.55
CA MET A 60 8.21 -4.57 -11.20
C MET A 60 8.30 -5.72 -10.20
N MET A 61 8.03 -6.95 -10.62
CA MET A 61 8.15 -8.13 -9.75
C MET A 61 9.60 -8.42 -9.35
N GLU A 62 10.58 -8.11 -10.18
CA GLU A 62 12.00 -8.24 -9.81
C GLU A 62 12.39 -7.36 -8.62
N CYS A 63 11.68 -6.23 -8.40
CA CYS A 63 11.92 -5.36 -7.26
C CYS A 63 11.40 -5.91 -5.92
N ILE A 64 10.52 -6.94 -5.93
CA ILE A 64 9.83 -7.41 -4.73
C ILE A 64 10.82 -7.89 -3.68
N SER A 65 11.81 -8.68 -4.07
CA SER A 65 12.80 -9.26 -3.17
C SER A 65 13.59 -8.22 -2.35
N SER A 66 13.72 -6.99 -2.87
CA SER A 66 14.39 -5.89 -2.17
C SER A 66 13.50 -5.17 -1.16
N ILE A 67 12.19 -5.34 -1.24
CA ILE A 67 11.21 -4.67 -0.37
C ILE A 67 10.75 -5.57 0.76
N GLU A 68 10.62 -6.87 0.51
CA GLU A 68 10.20 -7.82 1.52
C GLU A 68 11.25 -7.97 2.62
N GLY A 69 10.77 -8.16 3.84
CA GLY A 69 11.62 -8.22 5.01
C GLY A 69 11.75 -6.87 5.74
N LYS A 70 12.77 -6.78 6.59
CA LYS A 70 13.02 -5.65 7.48
C LYS A 70 13.99 -4.67 6.82
N HIS A 71 13.49 -3.46 6.49
CA HIS A 71 14.29 -2.41 5.85
C HIS A 71 14.03 -1.05 6.49
N ASP A 72 14.95 -0.13 6.22
CA ASP A 72 14.77 1.30 6.48
C ASP A 72 14.03 1.93 5.29
N PHE A 73 12.77 2.31 5.50
CA PHE A 73 11.91 2.90 4.47
C PHE A 73 11.90 4.43 4.50
N THR A 74 12.97 5.08 4.94
CA THR A 74 13.07 6.55 4.95
C THR A 74 12.77 7.16 3.58
N THR A 75 13.26 6.56 2.49
CA THR A 75 12.99 6.98 1.12
C THR A 75 11.49 7.01 0.80
N PHE A 76 10.75 6.02 1.27
CA PHE A 76 9.31 5.86 1.00
C PHE A 76 8.41 6.45 2.09
N ARG A 77 8.97 7.17 3.05
CA ARG A 77 8.27 7.79 4.16
C ARG A 77 7.80 9.20 3.78
N SER A 78 6.57 9.59 4.18
CA SER A 78 6.13 10.99 4.10
C SER A 78 6.93 11.87 5.08
N ALA A 79 7.22 13.12 4.70
CA ALA A 79 7.83 14.10 5.59
C ALA A 79 6.99 14.36 6.86
N HIS A 80 5.66 14.22 6.77
CA HIS A 80 4.72 14.39 7.89
C HIS A 80 4.42 13.08 8.65
N CYS A 81 5.25 12.04 8.48
CA CYS A 81 5.03 10.77 9.16
C CYS A 81 5.39 10.86 10.65
N GLN A 82 4.43 10.57 11.51
CA GLN A 82 4.56 10.61 12.98
C GLN A 82 5.22 9.35 13.57
N SER A 83 5.65 8.38 12.75
CA SER A 83 6.32 7.18 13.26
C SER A 83 7.75 7.52 13.70
N ASP A 84 8.13 7.12 14.92
CA ASP A 84 9.46 7.39 15.47
C ASP A 84 10.56 6.68 14.66
N SER A 85 10.29 5.46 14.19
CA SER A 85 11.26 4.67 13.43
C SER A 85 10.83 4.48 11.97
N PRO A 86 11.73 4.72 11.00
CA PRO A 86 11.50 4.42 9.58
C PRO A 86 11.63 2.91 9.27
N ILE A 87 12.15 2.13 10.22
CA ILE A 87 12.35 0.70 10.04
C ILE A 87 11.01 -0.02 10.15
N LYS A 88 10.64 -0.74 9.09
CA LYS A 88 9.43 -1.56 9.03
C LYS A 88 9.77 -2.93 8.42
N THR A 89 8.89 -3.89 8.66
CA THR A 89 8.95 -5.20 8.01
C THR A 89 7.74 -5.33 7.10
N ILE A 90 7.96 -5.52 5.81
CA ILE A 90 6.92 -5.91 4.87
C ILE A 90 6.93 -7.44 4.81
N ASP A 91 5.83 -8.06 5.21
CA ASP A 91 5.70 -9.52 5.25
C ASP A 91 5.57 -10.08 3.84
N SER A 92 4.84 -9.40 2.97
CA SER A 92 4.71 -9.75 1.55
C SER A 92 4.28 -8.57 0.68
N LEU A 93 4.75 -8.59 -0.57
CA LEU A 93 4.24 -7.78 -1.67
C LEU A 93 3.92 -8.71 -2.84
N GLN A 94 2.69 -8.66 -3.31
CA GLN A 94 2.25 -9.40 -4.50
C GLN A 94 1.84 -8.42 -5.59
N ILE A 95 2.31 -8.65 -6.81
CA ILE A 95 1.90 -7.88 -7.99
C ILE A 95 1.21 -8.84 -8.93
N THR A 96 -0.02 -8.53 -9.33
CA THR A 96 -0.79 -9.34 -10.27
C THR A 96 -1.40 -8.47 -11.35
N LYS A 97 -1.42 -8.98 -12.58
CA LYS A 97 -2.06 -8.32 -13.71
C LYS A 97 -3.24 -9.17 -14.18
N SER A 98 -4.39 -8.53 -14.33
CA SER A 98 -5.58 -9.13 -14.91
C SER A 98 -6.17 -8.14 -15.91
N GLU A 99 -6.05 -8.46 -17.19
CA GLU A 99 -6.42 -7.57 -18.29
C GLU A 99 -5.73 -6.20 -18.18
N GLU A 100 -6.51 -5.13 -18.05
CA GLU A 100 -6.00 -3.75 -17.88
C GLU A 100 -5.70 -3.40 -16.42
N ASN A 101 -5.99 -4.28 -15.45
CA ASN A 101 -5.79 -4.00 -14.03
C ASN A 101 -4.46 -4.57 -13.53
N ILE A 102 -3.73 -3.76 -12.78
CA ILE A 102 -2.55 -4.18 -12.03
C ILE A 102 -2.85 -3.95 -10.55
N TYR A 103 -2.69 -5.01 -9.77
CA TYR A 103 -2.94 -5.00 -8.33
C TYR A 103 -1.66 -5.21 -7.55
N PHE A 104 -1.47 -4.41 -6.51
CA PHE A 104 -0.35 -4.51 -5.58
C PHE A 104 -0.90 -4.83 -4.20
N GLY A 105 -0.70 -6.05 -3.73
CA GLY A 105 -1.14 -6.51 -2.41
C GLY A 105 0.01 -6.44 -1.40
N PHE A 106 -0.11 -5.57 -0.39
CA PHE A 106 0.89 -5.41 0.67
C PHE A 106 0.38 -6.00 1.97
N SER A 107 1.25 -6.70 2.70
CA SER A 107 0.99 -7.20 4.05
C SER A 107 2.14 -6.81 4.97
N ALA A 108 1.82 -6.24 6.13
CA ALA A 108 2.77 -5.90 7.19
C ALA A 108 2.06 -5.69 8.53
N LYS A 109 2.80 -5.75 9.64
CA LYS A 109 2.28 -5.37 10.96
C LYS A 109 1.90 -3.88 11.00
N SER A 110 2.69 -3.02 10.36
CA SER A 110 2.44 -1.57 10.30
C SER A 110 3.14 -0.96 9.09
N PHE A 111 2.61 0.15 8.61
CA PHE A 111 3.17 0.94 7.52
C PHE A 111 3.45 2.37 7.97
N LEU A 112 4.44 3.00 7.34
CA LEU A 112 4.68 4.44 7.44
C LEU A 112 3.61 5.21 6.66
N HIS A 113 3.40 6.47 7.01
CA HIS A 113 2.52 7.34 6.25
C HIS A 113 3.01 7.48 4.80
N HIS A 114 2.14 7.24 3.84
CA HIS A 114 2.37 7.19 2.40
C HIS A 114 3.29 6.06 1.90
N GLN A 115 3.78 5.14 2.74
CA GLN A 115 4.75 4.11 2.35
C GLN A 115 4.28 3.29 1.14
N VAL A 116 3.09 2.72 1.19
CA VAL A 116 2.52 1.93 0.09
C VAL A 116 2.46 2.74 -1.19
N ARG A 117 1.91 3.95 -1.13
CA ARG A 117 1.78 4.83 -2.30
C ARG A 117 3.13 5.28 -2.87
N SER A 118 4.12 5.50 -2.02
CA SER A 118 5.48 5.86 -2.44
C SER A 118 6.18 4.70 -3.15
N ILE A 119 6.03 3.48 -2.63
CA ILE A 119 6.56 2.26 -3.26
C ILE A 119 5.90 2.04 -4.62
N VAL A 120 4.56 2.07 -4.70
CA VAL A 120 3.83 1.90 -5.97
C VAL A 120 4.21 2.96 -7.00
N GLY A 121 4.37 4.22 -6.58
CA GLY A 121 4.80 5.29 -7.48
C GLY A 121 6.21 5.09 -8.04
N SER A 122 7.11 4.51 -7.25
CA SER A 122 8.47 4.16 -7.69
C SER A 122 8.49 2.91 -8.58
N LEU A 123 7.70 1.87 -8.23
CA LEU A 123 7.52 0.68 -9.07
C LEU A 123 6.91 1.03 -10.44
N LYS A 124 6.02 2.01 -10.49
CA LYS A 124 5.47 2.52 -11.75
C LYS A 124 6.57 3.04 -12.67
N LEU A 125 7.60 3.71 -12.16
CA LEU A 125 8.73 4.19 -12.97
C LEU A 125 9.54 3.02 -13.54
N VAL A 126 9.69 1.92 -12.79
CA VAL A 126 10.32 0.70 -13.28
C VAL A 126 9.45 0.04 -14.37
N GLY A 127 8.16 -0.12 -14.13
CA GLY A 127 7.23 -0.69 -15.10
C GLY A 127 7.15 0.10 -16.41
N GLU A 128 7.26 1.43 -16.36
CA GLU A 128 7.35 2.29 -17.56
C GLU A 128 8.73 2.34 -18.18
N GLN A 129 9.70 1.60 -17.62
CA GLN A 129 11.10 1.57 -18.06
C GLN A 129 11.78 2.97 -18.02
N SER A 130 11.29 3.84 -17.12
CA SER A 130 11.91 5.13 -16.83
C SER A 130 12.99 5.00 -15.76
N TRP A 131 12.92 3.94 -14.96
CA TRP A 131 13.92 3.47 -14.01
C TRP A 131 14.31 2.03 -14.35
N LEU A 132 15.57 1.70 -14.11
CA LEU A 132 16.03 0.31 -14.04
C LEU A 132 15.62 -0.29 -12.68
N VAL A 133 15.64 -1.61 -12.58
CA VAL A 133 15.46 -2.32 -11.30
C VAL A 133 16.54 -1.89 -10.29
N SER A 134 17.77 -1.66 -10.74
CA SER A 134 18.87 -1.11 -9.92
C SER A 134 18.55 0.25 -9.34
N ASP A 135 17.91 1.16 -10.11
CA ASP A 135 17.56 2.49 -9.63
C ASP A 135 16.57 2.43 -8.46
N PHE A 136 15.65 1.45 -8.50
CA PHE A 136 14.73 1.21 -7.40
C PHE A 136 15.46 0.73 -6.14
N HIS A 137 16.43 -0.19 -6.27
CA HIS A 137 17.26 -0.65 -5.18
C HIS A 137 18.10 0.48 -4.59
N ASP A 138 18.71 1.29 -5.45
CA ASP A 138 19.51 2.45 -5.03
C ASP A 138 18.65 3.49 -4.31
N ALA A 139 17.43 3.72 -4.77
CA ALA A 139 16.49 4.60 -4.09
C ALA A 139 16.15 4.11 -2.67
N LEU A 140 15.87 2.82 -2.48
CA LEU A 140 15.63 2.23 -1.16
C LEU A 140 16.87 2.39 -0.25
N ASN A 141 18.06 2.05 -0.76
CA ASN A 141 19.31 2.04 -0.01
C ASN A 141 19.81 3.44 0.33
N SER A 142 19.45 4.45 -0.47
CA SER A 142 19.85 5.84 -0.25
C SER A 142 19.33 6.42 1.06
N LYS A 143 18.17 5.94 1.53
CA LYS A 143 17.45 6.48 2.70
C LYS A 143 17.15 7.98 2.57
N GLU A 144 17.00 8.46 1.35
CA GLU A 144 16.74 9.85 1.01
C GLU A 144 15.35 9.99 0.38
N ARG A 145 14.47 10.80 0.98
CA ARG A 145 13.13 11.05 0.45
C ARG A 145 13.14 11.65 -0.96
N SER A 146 14.15 12.42 -1.30
CA SER A 146 14.33 13.05 -2.63
C SER A 146 14.54 12.04 -3.75
N LYS A 147 15.00 10.82 -3.43
CA LYS A 147 15.22 9.72 -4.38
C LYS A 147 13.96 8.88 -4.63
N CYS A 148 12.88 9.15 -3.92
CA CYS A 148 11.61 8.45 -4.15
C CYS A 148 10.94 8.91 -5.44
N GLY A 149 10.31 7.99 -6.15
CA GLY A 149 9.38 8.35 -7.22
C GLY A 149 8.18 9.17 -6.72
N ALA A 150 7.41 9.72 -7.63
CA ALA A 150 6.19 10.46 -7.30
C ALA A 150 5.22 9.58 -6.48
N VAL A 151 4.61 10.16 -5.44
CA VAL A 151 3.64 9.43 -4.61
C VAL A 151 2.41 9.12 -5.45
N ALA A 152 2.04 7.84 -5.54
CA ALA A 152 0.84 7.41 -6.24
C ALA A 152 -0.43 8.08 -5.67
N PRO A 153 -1.45 8.42 -6.49
CA PRO A 153 -2.70 9.03 -6.03
C PRO A 153 -3.42 8.19 -4.97
N PRO A 154 -4.24 8.80 -4.11
CA PRO A 154 -5.01 8.04 -3.11
C PRO A 154 -6.09 7.15 -3.70
N ASP A 155 -6.61 7.47 -4.89
CA ASP A 155 -7.76 6.83 -5.51
C ASP A 155 -7.60 5.32 -5.73
N GLY A 156 -6.36 4.84 -5.87
CA GLY A 156 -6.08 3.41 -6.05
C GLY A 156 -5.86 2.64 -4.75
N LEU A 157 -5.83 3.31 -3.58
CA LEU A 157 -5.46 2.68 -2.32
C LEU A 157 -6.68 2.20 -1.53
N TYR A 158 -6.65 0.92 -1.13
CA TYR A 158 -7.66 0.29 -0.29
C TYR A 158 -7.03 -0.33 0.94
N LEU A 159 -7.61 -0.09 2.11
CA LEU A 159 -7.34 -0.89 3.30
C LEU A 159 -8.18 -2.16 3.20
N SER A 160 -7.54 -3.27 2.81
CA SER A 160 -8.23 -4.52 2.51
C SER A 160 -8.61 -5.29 3.78
N LEU A 161 -7.71 -5.34 4.76
CA LEU A 161 -7.92 -6.07 6.01
C LEU A 161 -7.06 -5.49 7.13
N ILE A 162 -7.66 -5.44 8.33
CA ILE A 162 -6.95 -5.29 9.60
C ILE A 162 -7.21 -6.56 10.40
N HIS A 163 -6.16 -7.40 10.59
CA HIS A 163 -6.27 -8.55 11.47
C HIS A 163 -5.97 -8.13 12.91
N ILE A 164 -6.99 -8.22 13.77
CA ILE A 164 -6.91 -7.97 15.20
C ILE A 164 -7.12 -9.31 15.88
N SER A 165 -6.42 -9.58 17.01
CA SER A 165 -6.76 -10.74 17.84
C SER A 165 -8.21 -10.62 18.24
N GLU A 166 -8.98 -11.70 18.11
CA GLU A 166 -10.37 -11.69 18.59
C GLU A 166 -10.40 -11.19 20.03
N PRO A 167 -11.23 -10.18 20.33
CA PRO A 167 -11.48 -9.81 21.71
C PRO A 167 -12.07 -11.03 22.40
N THR A 168 -11.60 -11.34 23.59
CA THR A 168 -12.17 -12.41 24.40
C THR A 168 -13.65 -12.06 24.61
N ARG A 169 -14.55 -12.81 23.96
CA ARG A 169 -16.00 -12.63 24.20
C ARG A 169 -16.22 -12.81 25.69
N ARG A 170 -16.78 -11.82 26.35
CA ARG A 170 -17.32 -12.00 27.70
C ARG A 170 -18.49 -12.97 27.55
N ASN A 171 -18.32 -14.20 28.03
CA ASN A 171 -19.45 -15.07 28.30
C ASN A 171 -20.22 -14.45 29.46
N SER A 172 -21.35 -13.87 29.17
CA SER A 172 -22.38 -13.48 30.15
C SER A 172 -23.19 -14.69 30.53
#